data_a520d46f3eafc690b702592c4b03ed35
#
_entry.id   a520d46f3eafc690b702592c4b03ed35
#
_cell.length_a   1.000
_cell.length_b   1.000
_cell.length_c   1.000
_cell.angle_alpha   90.00
_cell.angle_beta   90.00
_cell.angle_gamma   90.00
#
_symmetry.space_group_name_H-M   'P 1'
#
loop_
_entity.id
_entity.type
_entity.pdbx_description
1 polymer ?
#
loop_
_entity_poly.entity_id
_entity_poly.type
_entity_poly.pdbx_seq_one_letter_code
_entity_poly.pdbx_strand_id
1 'polypeptide(L)'
;MTPYILWAFTFLTFYLLWLVYLTVKSWMNKSGTLRDYFLAGNDVGFIPSLLTFWATYFSAAALIGASGYYYIHGIGNFLFASLGYCILAVVTGTVGVRLWKLSRKYPTIRSPIQLYLRSFNSPRLETLFVIISLLCLVPYMAAQITGFARLLEGAIGLPYLGTAAGALIIIYLYSESGGLKNIVRTDVLQSLMTIIGCIG
;
A
#
# COMPACT_ATOMS: atom_id res chain seq x y z
N MET A 1 31.41 -0.47 12.19
CA MET A 1 30.13 -0.18 11.53
C MET A 1 30.27 1.17 10.85
N THR A 2 30.01 1.23 9.56
CA THR A 2 30.03 2.50 8.83
C THR A 2 28.85 3.38 9.28
N PRO A 3 28.99 4.72 9.31
CA PRO A 3 27.96 5.63 9.84
C PRO A 3 26.58 5.41 9.24
N TYR A 4 26.47 5.07 7.95
CA TYR A 4 25.18 4.83 7.30
C TYR A 4 24.46 3.60 7.81
N ILE A 5 25.16 2.55 8.22
CA ILE A 5 24.54 1.34 8.81
C ILE A 5 23.90 1.70 10.16
N LEU A 6 24.57 2.51 10.97
CA LEU A 6 24.02 2.98 12.25
C LEU A 6 22.73 3.79 12.03
N TRP A 7 22.73 4.70 11.05
CA TRP A 7 21.53 5.45 10.68
C TRP A 7 20.40 4.58 10.18
N ALA A 8 20.71 3.57 9.34
CA ALA A 8 19.71 2.62 8.85
C ALA A 8 19.05 1.83 9.99
N PHE A 9 19.85 1.32 10.95
CA PHE A 9 19.32 0.63 12.13
C PHE A 9 18.49 1.56 13.01
N THR A 10 18.92 2.80 13.24
CA THR A 10 18.17 3.78 14.03
C THR A 10 16.81 4.08 13.38
N PHE A 11 16.78 4.30 12.07
CA PHE A 11 15.55 4.54 11.32
C PHE A 11 14.61 3.33 11.36
N LEU A 12 15.14 2.13 11.13
CA LEU A 12 14.37 0.90 11.19
C LEU A 12 13.77 0.67 12.58
N THR A 13 14.56 0.87 13.63
CA THR A 13 14.11 0.73 15.02
C THR A 13 13.01 1.74 15.33
N PHE A 14 13.19 3.01 14.98
CA PHE A 14 12.18 4.05 15.15
C PHE A 14 10.87 3.69 14.43
N TYR A 15 10.97 3.24 13.18
CA TYR A 15 9.81 2.83 12.40
C TYR A 15 9.08 1.64 13.02
N LEU A 16 9.81 0.61 13.49
CA LEU A 16 9.21 -0.55 14.16
C LEU A 16 8.53 -0.15 15.48
N LEU A 17 9.14 0.70 16.28
CA LEU A 17 8.53 1.23 17.51
C LEU A 17 7.23 2.01 17.20
N TRP A 18 7.23 2.79 16.14
CA TRP A 18 6.04 3.49 15.68
C TRP A 18 4.92 2.51 15.26
N LEU A 19 5.24 1.45 14.52
CA LEU A 19 4.26 0.42 14.16
C LEU A 19 3.69 -0.29 15.39
N VAL A 20 4.54 -0.65 16.35
CA VAL A 20 4.10 -1.26 17.63
C VAL A 20 3.18 -0.30 18.38
N TYR A 21 3.55 0.97 18.51
CA TYR A 21 2.72 1.99 19.15
C TYR A 21 1.33 2.10 18.50
N LEU A 22 1.27 2.17 17.16
CA LEU A 22 0.00 2.23 16.43
C LEU A 22 -0.83 0.97 16.62
N THR A 23 -0.20 -0.19 16.60
CA THR A 23 -0.85 -1.49 16.80
C THR A 23 -1.49 -1.57 18.19
N VAL A 24 -0.74 -1.26 19.24
CA VAL A 24 -1.23 -1.26 20.62
C VAL A 24 -2.35 -0.24 20.81
N LYS A 25 -2.15 1.00 20.35
CA LYS A 25 -3.17 2.06 20.43
C LYS A 25 -4.46 1.68 19.69
N SER A 26 -4.35 0.98 18.58
CA SER A 26 -5.51 0.53 17.83
C SER A 26 -6.24 -0.62 18.52
N TRP A 27 -5.52 -1.54 19.11
CA TRP A 27 -6.11 -2.61 19.90
C TRP A 27 -6.90 -2.08 21.09
N MET A 28 -6.39 -1.06 21.75
CA MET A 28 -7.07 -0.41 22.88
C MET A 28 -8.36 0.33 22.46
N ASN A 29 -8.41 0.81 21.21
CA ASN A 29 -9.52 1.61 20.67
C ASN A 29 -10.29 0.89 19.56
N LYS A 30 -10.44 -0.43 19.65
CA LYS A 30 -11.20 -1.20 18.64
C LYS A 30 -12.63 -0.68 18.53
N SER A 31 -12.93 0.03 17.42
CA SER A 31 -14.29 0.32 17.01
C SER A 31 -14.90 -0.95 16.42
N GLY A 32 -16.03 -1.40 16.98
CA GLY A 32 -16.59 -2.72 16.71
C GLY A 32 -17.33 -2.88 15.38
N THR A 33 -17.25 -1.95 14.42
CA THR A 33 -18.02 -2.07 13.19
C THR A 33 -17.14 -2.44 11.98
N LEU A 34 -17.64 -3.37 11.15
CA LEU A 34 -16.98 -3.73 9.88
C LEU A 34 -16.78 -2.52 8.96
N ARG A 35 -17.66 -1.52 9.05
CA ARG A 35 -17.54 -0.30 8.28
C ARG A 35 -16.34 0.54 8.71
N ASP A 36 -16.10 0.66 10.00
CA ASP A 36 -14.94 1.38 10.52
C ASP A 36 -13.64 0.67 10.15
N TYR A 37 -13.65 -0.66 10.18
CA TYR A 37 -12.50 -1.48 9.82
C TYR A 37 -12.11 -1.33 8.34
N PHE A 38 -13.07 -1.45 7.42
CA PHE A 38 -12.79 -1.44 5.98
C PHE A 38 -12.77 -0.05 5.34
N LEU A 39 -13.50 0.92 5.90
CA LEU A 39 -13.69 2.26 5.32
C LEU A 39 -13.21 3.40 6.23
N ALA A 40 -12.54 3.09 7.36
CA ALA A 40 -12.13 4.08 8.36
C ALA A 40 -13.25 5.06 8.77
N GLY A 41 -14.51 4.57 8.80
CA GLY A 41 -15.69 5.41 9.08
C GLY A 41 -16.05 6.42 7.99
N ASN A 42 -15.37 6.42 6.84
CA ASN A 42 -15.39 7.46 5.80
C ASN A 42 -14.88 8.84 6.29
N ASP A 43 -14.02 8.85 7.30
CA ASP A 43 -13.50 10.05 7.95
C ASP A 43 -12.00 10.26 7.66
N VAL A 44 -11.56 9.83 6.50
CA VAL A 44 -10.17 10.07 6.05
C VAL A 44 -10.12 11.40 5.31
N GLY A 45 -9.38 12.38 5.87
CA GLY A 45 -9.20 13.69 5.26
C GLY A 45 -8.43 13.63 3.93
N PHE A 46 -8.45 14.74 3.18
CA PHE A 46 -7.81 14.83 1.86
C PHE A 46 -6.30 14.54 1.93
N ILE A 47 -5.57 15.17 2.85
CA ILE A 47 -4.10 15.01 2.97
C ILE A 47 -3.70 13.57 3.32
N PRO A 48 -4.27 12.91 4.34
CA PRO A 48 -4.00 11.49 4.58
C PRO A 48 -4.32 10.60 3.38
N SER A 49 -5.43 10.85 2.68
CA SER A 49 -5.79 10.09 1.48
C SER A 49 -4.77 10.25 0.35
N LEU A 50 -4.27 11.47 0.12
CA LEU A 50 -3.23 11.77 -0.86
C LEU A 50 -1.92 11.05 -0.50
N LEU A 51 -1.51 11.09 0.76
CA LEU A 51 -0.30 10.44 1.24
C LEU A 51 -0.42 8.90 1.18
N THR A 52 -1.58 8.33 1.50
CA THR A 52 -1.84 6.88 1.33
C THR A 52 -1.75 6.48 -0.14
N PHE A 53 -2.31 7.29 -1.03
CA PHE A 53 -2.20 7.07 -2.47
C PHE A 53 -0.73 7.11 -2.91
N TRP A 54 0.04 8.11 -2.45
CA TRP A 54 1.47 8.21 -2.68
C TRP A 54 2.22 6.96 -2.20
N ALA A 55 2.01 6.53 -0.95
CA ALA A 55 2.65 5.34 -0.38
C ALA A 55 2.37 4.07 -1.20
N THR A 56 1.17 3.95 -1.75
CA THR A 56 0.77 2.80 -2.57
C THR A 56 1.57 2.74 -3.88
N TYR A 57 1.84 3.88 -4.50
CA TYR A 57 2.59 3.94 -5.77
C TYR A 57 4.11 3.91 -5.57
N PHE A 58 4.64 4.57 -4.55
CA PHE A 58 6.07 4.57 -4.20
C PHE A 58 6.41 3.40 -3.28
N SER A 59 6.19 2.21 -3.78
CA SER A 59 6.45 0.96 -3.08
C SER A 59 7.87 0.44 -3.30
N ALA A 60 8.29 -0.58 -2.55
CA ALA A 60 9.58 -1.24 -2.75
C ALA A 60 9.74 -1.79 -4.18
N ALA A 61 8.66 -2.34 -4.76
CA ALA A 61 8.70 -2.80 -6.15
C ALA A 61 8.89 -1.65 -7.15
N ALA A 62 8.31 -0.47 -6.91
CA ALA A 62 8.50 0.69 -7.77
C ALA A 62 9.90 1.28 -7.63
N LEU A 63 10.40 1.46 -6.41
CA LEU A 63 11.70 2.09 -6.17
C LEU A 63 12.88 1.20 -6.58
N ILE A 64 12.82 -0.09 -6.32
CA ILE A 64 13.93 -1.01 -6.55
C ILE A 64 13.70 -1.81 -7.83
N GLY A 65 12.53 -2.44 -7.95
CA GLY A 65 12.23 -3.33 -9.08
C GLY A 65 12.12 -2.58 -10.40
N ALA A 66 11.32 -1.51 -10.45
CA ALA A 66 11.15 -0.73 -11.67
C ALA A 66 12.43 0.02 -12.06
N SER A 67 13.15 0.60 -11.09
CA SER A 67 14.44 1.27 -11.37
C SER A 67 15.46 0.31 -11.94
N GLY A 68 15.59 -0.89 -11.36
CA GLY A 68 16.48 -1.94 -11.88
C GLY A 68 16.06 -2.42 -13.27
N TYR A 69 14.76 -2.57 -13.51
CA TYR A 69 14.22 -2.92 -14.82
C TYR A 69 14.57 -1.88 -15.90
N TYR A 70 14.36 -0.60 -15.60
CA TYR A 70 14.69 0.48 -16.56
C TYR A 70 16.18 0.62 -16.80
N TYR A 71 17.00 0.35 -15.78
CA TYR A 71 18.46 0.33 -15.93
C TYR A 71 18.92 -0.73 -16.94
N ILE A 72 18.33 -1.92 -16.90
CA ILE A 72 18.68 -3.04 -17.78
C ILE A 72 18.08 -2.87 -19.18
N HIS A 73 16.82 -2.44 -19.28
CA HIS A 73 16.05 -2.44 -20.53
C HIS A 73 15.99 -1.08 -21.24
N GLY A 74 16.57 -0.04 -20.62
CA GLY A 74 16.75 1.28 -21.21
C GLY A 74 15.60 2.25 -21.00
N ILE A 75 15.87 3.50 -21.36
CA ILE A 75 15.00 4.66 -21.13
C ILE A 75 13.64 4.58 -21.86
N GLY A 76 13.57 3.84 -22.97
CA GLY A 76 12.31 3.68 -23.70
C GLY A 76 11.21 3.02 -22.85
N ASN A 77 11.57 2.03 -22.03
CA ASN A 77 10.63 1.37 -21.12
C ASN A 77 10.17 2.31 -20.00
N PHE A 78 11.04 3.18 -19.49
CA PHE A 78 10.66 4.21 -18.53
C PHE A 78 9.67 5.21 -19.13
N LEU A 79 9.89 5.70 -20.34
CA LEU A 79 8.98 6.62 -21.02
C LEU A 79 7.62 5.97 -21.29
N PHE A 80 7.60 4.72 -21.73
CA PHE A 80 6.37 3.98 -21.95
C PHE A 80 5.56 3.80 -20.65
N ALA A 81 6.22 3.41 -19.56
CA ALA A 81 5.58 3.28 -18.26
C ALA A 81 5.05 4.64 -17.74
N SER A 82 5.83 5.72 -17.91
CA SER A 82 5.43 7.07 -17.52
C SER A 82 4.18 7.54 -18.24
N LEU A 83 4.05 7.26 -19.54
CA LEU A 83 2.83 7.52 -20.31
C LEU A 83 1.65 6.71 -19.75
N GLY A 84 1.86 5.44 -19.40
CA GLY A 84 0.85 4.60 -18.75
C GLY A 84 0.34 5.21 -17.43
N TYR A 85 1.24 5.72 -16.59
CA TYR A 85 0.88 6.41 -15.35
C TYR A 85 0.11 7.72 -15.60
N CYS A 86 0.45 8.50 -16.63
CA CYS A 86 -0.30 9.69 -17.01
C CYS A 86 -1.74 9.33 -17.45
N ILE A 87 -1.90 8.30 -18.27
CA ILE A 87 -3.21 7.80 -18.69
C ILE A 87 -4.01 7.33 -17.47
N LEU A 88 -3.38 6.57 -16.57
CA LEU A 88 -4.02 6.09 -15.34
C LEU A 88 -4.49 7.26 -14.46
N ALA A 89 -3.71 8.34 -14.33
CA ALA A 89 -4.09 9.52 -13.57
C ALA A 89 -5.34 10.20 -14.17
N VAL A 90 -5.41 10.34 -15.50
CA VAL A 90 -6.60 10.89 -16.19
C VAL A 90 -7.82 9.99 -15.99
N VAL A 91 -7.67 8.68 -16.15
CA VAL A 91 -8.75 7.71 -15.94
C VAL A 91 -9.23 7.74 -14.48
N THR A 92 -8.31 7.76 -13.52
CA THR A 92 -8.65 7.83 -12.09
C THR A 92 -9.36 9.14 -11.76
N GLY A 93 -8.91 10.27 -12.32
CA GLY A 93 -9.55 11.58 -12.12
C GLY A 93 -10.96 11.65 -12.71
N THR A 94 -11.20 11.03 -13.85
CA THR A 94 -12.52 11.09 -14.54
C THR A 94 -13.48 10.01 -14.02
N VAL A 95 -13.06 8.75 -14.02
CA VAL A 95 -13.88 7.62 -13.59
C VAL A 95 -14.04 7.60 -12.07
N GLY A 96 -12.97 7.88 -11.33
CA GLY A 96 -12.98 7.93 -9.88
C GLY A 96 -13.96 8.95 -9.32
N VAL A 97 -14.03 10.16 -9.90
CA VAL A 97 -15.01 11.18 -9.50
C VAL A 97 -16.45 10.71 -9.77
N ARG A 98 -16.69 10.02 -10.89
CA ARG A 98 -18.03 9.46 -11.20
C ARG A 98 -18.41 8.37 -10.19
N LEU A 99 -17.47 7.46 -9.89
CA LEU A 99 -17.67 6.39 -8.91
C LEU A 99 -17.92 6.96 -7.51
N TRP A 100 -17.18 8.00 -7.11
CA TRP A 100 -17.39 8.68 -5.82
C TRP A 100 -18.79 9.33 -5.73
N LYS A 101 -19.26 10.03 -6.77
CA LYS A 101 -20.63 10.56 -6.82
C LYS A 101 -21.66 9.44 -6.71
N LEU A 102 -21.43 8.32 -7.37
CA LEU A 102 -22.32 7.17 -7.37
C LEU A 102 -22.35 6.44 -6.02
N SER A 103 -21.20 6.31 -5.35
CA SER A 103 -21.11 5.71 -4.02
C SER A 103 -21.88 6.52 -2.95
N ARG A 104 -21.95 7.85 -3.11
CA ARG A 104 -22.79 8.69 -2.24
C ARG A 104 -24.29 8.45 -2.46
N LYS A 105 -24.69 8.13 -3.67
CA LYS A 105 -26.09 7.80 -4.00
C LYS A 105 -26.52 6.43 -3.46
N TYR A 106 -25.55 5.51 -3.31
CA TYR A 106 -25.79 4.14 -2.84
C TYR A 106 -24.91 3.79 -1.62
N PRO A 107 -25.30 4.23 -0.41
CA PRO A 107 -24.45 4.07 0.80
C PRO A 107 -24.24 2.63 1.24
N THR A 108 -24.98 1.67 0.68
CA THR A 108 -24.79 0.22 0.91
C THR A 108 -23.62 -0.37 0.13
N ILE A 109 -23.10 0.33 -0.87
CA ILE A 109 -21.99 -0.11 -1.69
C ILE A 109 -20.68 0.23 -0.98
N ARG A 110 -19.85 -0.79 -0.74
CA ARG A 110 -18.59 -0.67 0.01
C ARG A 110 -17.35 -0.68 -0.89
N SER A 111 -17.50 -1.06 -2.15
CA SER A 111 -16.38 -1.08 -3.11
C SER A 111 -16.86 -0.71 -4.51
N PRO A 112 -15.98 -0.12 -5.37
CA PRO A 112 -16.30 0.16 -6.77
C PRO A 112 -16.76 -1.08 -7.54
N ILE A 113 -16.22 -2.24 -7.18
CA ILE A 113 -16.55 -3.53 -7.79
C ILE A 113 -17.98 -3.94 -7.51
N GLN A 114 -18.46 -3.77 -6.28
CA GLN A 114 -19.86 -4.06 -5.95
C GLN A 114 -20.84 -3.26 -6.81
N LEU A 115 -20.44 -2.06 -7.23
CA LEU A 115 -21.24 -1.25 -8.12
C LEU A 115 -21.40 -1.90 -9.50
N TYR A 116 -20.30 -2.40 -10.08
CA TYR A 116 -20.33 -3.12 -11.35
C TYR A 116 -21.10 -4.43 -11.24
N LEU A 117 -20.84 -5.21 -10.21
CA LEU A 117 -21.45 -6.52 -10.02
C LEU A 117 -22.95 -6.43 -9.80
N ARG A 118 -23.44 -5.40 -9.10
CA ARG A 118 -24.89 -5.14 -8.98
C ARG A 118 -25.56 -4.87 -10.30
N SER A 119 -24.87 -4.23 -11.26
CA SER A 119 -25.42 -3.95 -12.58
C SER A 119 -25.63 -5.21 -13.40
N PHE A 120 -24.81 -6.25 -13.17
CA PHE A 120 -24.90 -7.53 -13.90
C PHE A 120 -25.68 -8.61 -13.15
N ASN A 121 -25.94 -8.44 -11.85
CA ASN A 121 -26.69 -9.35 -10.96
C ASN A 121 -26.29 -10.84 -11.13
N SER A 122 -25.00 -11.11 -11.26
CA SER A 122 -24.45 -12.44 -11.54
C SER A 122 -23.45 -12.88 -10.45
N PRO A 123 -23.82 -13.87 -9.59
CA PRO A 123 -22.89 -14.40 -8.58
C PRO A 123 -21.63 -15.04 -9.16
N ARG A 124 -21.73 -15.61 -10.37
CA ARG A 124 -20.58 -16.20 -11.06
C ARG A 124 -19.54 -15.16 -11.43
N LEU A 125 -19.99 -13.99 -11.88
CA LEU A 125 -19.10 -12.86 -12.20
C LEU A 125 -18.40 -12.35 -10.96
N GLU A 126 -19.09 -12.30 -9.83
CA GLU A 126 -18.53 -11.91 -8.54
C GLU A 126 -17.42 -12.87 -8.10
N THR A 127 -17.69 -14.18 -8.14
CA THR A 127 -16.70 -15.21 -7.79
C THR A 127 -15.48 -15.15 -8.73
N LEU A 128 -15.69 -15.04 -10.03
CA LEU A 128 -14.61 -14.93 -11.02
C LEU A 128 -13.73 -13.68 -10.74
N PHE A 129 -14.36 -12.56 -10.41
CA PHE A 129 -13.64 -11.33 -10.10
C PHE A 129 -12.78 -11.47 -8.84
N VAL A 130 -13.30 -12.09 -7.78
CA VAL A 130 -12.56 -12.37 -6.56
C VAL A 130 -11.35 -13.26 -6.84
N ILE A 131 -11.53 -14.33 -7.60
CA ILE A 131 -10.43 -15.24 -7.96
C ILE A 131 -9.34 -14.51 -8.75
N ILE A 132 -9.71 -13.75 -9.79
CA ILE A 132 -8.75 -12.98 -10.58
C ILE A 132 -8.02 -11.95 -9.70
N SER A 133 -8.74 -11.25 -8.83
CA SER A 133 -8.14 -10.28 -7.92
C SER A 133 -7.11 -10.92 -6.98
N LEU A 134 -7.41 -12.08 -6.41
CA LEU A 134 -6.47 -12.82 -5.56
C LEU A 134 -5.23 -13.29 -6.35
N LEU A 135 -5.43 -13.83 -7.57
CA LEU A 135 -4.33 -14.25 -8.43
C LEU A 135 -3.38 -13.09 -8.79
N CYS A 136 -3.89 -11.88 -8.90
CA CYS A 136 -3.09 -10.68 -9.17
C CYS A 136 -2.45 -10.10 -7.89
N LEU A 137 -3.17 -10.06 -6.77
CA LEU A 137 -2.72 -9.43 -5.54
C LEU A 137 -1.63 -10.24 -4.83
N VAL A 138 -1.73 -11.59 -4.83
CA VAL A 138 -0.74 -12.44 -4.14
C VAL A 138 0.68 -12.26 -4.71
N PRO A 139 0.91 -12.36 -6.02
CA PRO A 139 2.24 -12.08 -6.59
C PRO A 139 2.71 -10.64 -6.36
N TYR A 140 1.79 -9.68 -6.42
CA TYR A 140 2.11 -8.28 -6.13
C TYR A 140 2.60 -8.09 -4.69
N MET A 141 1.91 -8.66 -3.71
CA MET A 141 2.34 -8.62 -2.30
C MET A 141 3.69 -9.34 -2.10
N ALA A 142 3.87 -10.49 -2.74
CA ALA A 142 5.14 -11.23 -2.67
C ALA A 142 6.32 -10.39 -3.21
N ALA A 143 6.11 -9.64 -4.30
CA ALA A 143 7.12 -8.73 -4.85
C ALA A 143 7.51 -7.62 -3.86
N GLN A 144 6.54 -7.05 -3.11
CA GLN A 144 6.81 -6.03 -2.10
C GLN A 144 7.68 -6.58 -0.96
N ILE A 145 7.32 -7.75 -0.42
CA ILE A 145 8.05 -8.39 0.68
C ILE A 145 9.46 -8.78 0.22
N THR A 146 9.56 -9.35 -0.97
CA THR A 146 10.86 -9.71 -1.57
C THR A 146 11.75 -8.48 -1.76
N GLY A 147 11.22 -7.40 -2.33
CA GLY A 147 11.95 -6.15 -2.52
C GLY A 147 12.47 -5.57 -1.20
N PHE A 148 11.61 -5.52 -0.19
CA PHE A 148 11.98 -5.05 1.15
C PHE A 148 13.06 -5.94 1.79
N ALA A 149 12.89 -7.26 1.76
CA ALA A 149 13.84 -8.20 2.36
C ALA A 149 15.21 -8.16 1.67
N ARG A 150 15.24 -8.08 0.33
CA ARG A 150 16.48 -7.94 -0.45
C ARG A 150 17.18 -6.61 -0.21
N LEU A 151 16.41 -5.53 -0.03
CA LEU A 151 16.99 -4.25 0.32
C LEU A 151 17.74 -4.31 1.66
N LEU A 152 17.11 -4.86 2.70
CA LEU A 152 17.73 -4.97 4.02
C LEU A 152 18.90 -5.98 4.04
N GLU A 153 18.81 -7.05 3.27
CA GLU A 153 19.92 -7.98 3.09
C GLU A 153 21.15 -7.27 2.48
N GLY A 154 20.95 -6.49 1.40
CA GLY A 154 22.02 -5.75 0.75
C GLY A 154 22.55 -4.56 1.54
N ALA A 155 21.68 -3.83 2.26
CA ALA A 155 22.06 -2.61 2.97
C ALA A 155 22.73 -2.87 4.31
N ILE A 156 22.23 -3.83 5.08
CA ILE A 156 22.65 -4.06 6.48
C ILE A 156 22.95 -5.53 6.81
N GLY A 157 22.92 -6.42 5.81
CA GLY A 157 23.31 -7.83 5.96
C GLY A 157 22.30 -8.69 6.72
N LEU A 158 21.01 -8.29 6.81
CA LEU A 158 20.00 -9.13 7.46
C LEU A 158 19.64 -10.35 6.60
N PRO A 159 19.40 -11.54 7.20
CA PRO A 159 19.08 -12.73 6.44
C PRO A 159 17.72 -12.58 5.76
N TYR A 160 17.67 -12.82 4.45
CA TYR A 160 16.49 -12.66 3.61
C TYR A 160 15.22 -13.32 4.19
N LEU A 161 15.32 -14.61 4.55
CA LEU A 161 14.15 -15.38 4.99
C LEU A 161 13.59 -14.87 6.31
N GLY A 162 14.46 -14.54 7.26
CA GLY A 162 14.06 -13.97 8.56
C GLY A 162 13.41 -12.58 8.40
N THR A 163 13.98 -11.75 7.53
CA THR A 163 13.46 -10.40 7.23
C THR A 163 12.10 -10.48 6.55
N ALA A 164 11.94 -11.37 5.56
CA ALA A 164 10.67 -11.56 4.86
C ALA A 164 9.57 -12.07 5.80
N ALA A 165 9.88 -13.09 6.62
CA ALA A 165 8.94 -13.63 7.60
C ALA A 165 8.57 -12.59 8.67
N GLY A 166 9.55 -11.86 9.19
CA GLY A 166 9.32 -10.77 10.14
C GLY A 166 8.44 -9.66 9.58
N ALA A 167 8.69 -9.24 8.34
CA ALA A 167 7.88 -8.25 7.65
C ALA A 167 6.41 -8.71 7.51
N LEU A 168 6.18 -9.96 7.09
CA LEU A 168 4.84 -10.54 6.99
C LEU A 168 4.09 -10.50 8.32
N ILE A 169 4.74 -10.94 9.39
CA ILE A 169 4.13 -10.96 10.74
C ILE A 169 3.77 -9.53 11.18
N ILE A 170 4.67 -8.58 11.00
CA ILE A 170 4.45 -7.18 11.39
C ILE A 170 3.30 -6.57 10.59
N ILE A 171 3.29 -6.76 9.26
CA ILE A 171 2.22 -6.28 8.38
C ILE A 171 0.87 -6.85 8.80
N TYR A 172 0.82 -8.16 9.07
CA TYR A 172 -0.40 -8.82 9.53
C TYR A 172 -0.90 -8.21 10.84
N LEU A 173 -0.03 -8.09 11.85
CA LEU A 173 -0.40 -7.60 13.17
C LEU A 173 -0.95 -6.17 13.14
N TYR A 174 -0.28 -5.23 12.44
CA TYR A 174 -0.77 -3.86 12.42
C TYR A 174 -2.02 -3.68 11.54
N SER A 175 -2.16 -4.44 10.46
CA SER A 175 -3.33 -4.40 9.60
C SER A 175 -4.57 -4.95 10.31
N GLU A 176 -4.42 -6.10 10.98
CA GLU A 176 -5.50 -6.74 11.74
C GLU A 176 -5.97 -5.90 12.92
N SER A 177 -5.05 -5.17 13.56
CA SER A 177 -5.37 -4.40 14.77
C SER A 177 -6.31 -3.22 14.53
N GLY A 178 -6.25 -2.55 13.37
CA GLY A 178 -6.99 -1.31 13.16
C GLY A 178 -7.54 -1.07 11.76
N GLY A 179 -7.39 -2.05 10.87
CA GLY A 179 -7.89 -1.96 9.51
C GLY A 179 -7.36 -0.74 8.75
N LEU A 180 -8.20 -0.19 7.87
CA LEU A 180 -7.82 0.93 6.98
C LEU A 180 -7.30 2.16 7.74
N LYS A 181 -7.84 2.46 8.92
CA LYS A 181 -7.42 3.64 9.70
C LYS A 181 -5.97 3.57 10.15
N ASN A 182 -5.50 2.36 10.51
CA ASN A 182 -4.10 2.14 10.86
C ASN A 182 -3.20 2.19 9.63
N ILE A 183 -3.63 1.58 8.53
CA ILE A 183 -2.90 1.61 7.26
C ILE A 183 -2.67 3.07 6.83
N VAL A 184 -3.71 3.90 6.82
CA VAL A 184 -3.57 5.34 6.49
C VAL A 184 -2.56 6.05 7.39
N ARG A 185 -2.52 5.76 8.69
CA ARG A 185 -1.56 6.38 9.61
C ARG A 185 -0.11 5.96 9.35
N THR A 186 0.11 4.69 9.01
CA THR A 186 1.44 4.21 8.62
C THR A 186 1.87 4.79 7.29
N ASP A 187 0.95 4.86 6.31
CA ASP A 187 1.20 5.41 4.98
C ASP A 187 1.59 6.89 5.03
N VAL A 188 0.96 7.68 5.90
CA VAL A 188 1.32 9.09 6.10
C VAL A 188 2.79 9.21 6.50
N LEU A 189 3.25 8.41 7.47
CA LEU A 189 4.65 8.43 7.89
C LEU A 189 5.58 7.95 6.77
N GLN A 190 5.25 6.84 6.12
CA GLN A 190 6.04 6.28 5.01
C GLN A 190 6.15 7.27 3.86
N SER A 191 5.06 7.93 3.48
CA SER A 191 5.06 8.93 2.42
C SER A 191 5.95 10.12 2.75
N LEU A 192 5.88 10.63 3.97
CA LEU A 192 6.76 11.72 4.41
C LEU A 192 8.23 11.30 4.37
N MET A 193 8.56 10.10 4.86
CA MET A 193 9.92 9.56 4.78
C MET A 193 10.40 9.40 3.34
N THR A 194 9.53 8.88 2.45
CA THR A 194 9.87 8.71 1.03
C THR A 194 10.08 10.04 0.33
N ILE A 195 9.22 11.03 0.57
CA ILE A 195 9.35 12.38 0.00
C ILE A 195 10.67 13.03 0.45
N ILE A 196 10.97 12.97 1.75
CA ILE A 196 12.22 13.50 2.30
C ILE A 196 13.43 12.78 1.70
N GLY A 197 13.40 11.46 1.61
CA GLY A 197 14.48 10.66 1.05
C GLY A 197 14.67 10.81 -0.47
N CYS A 198 13.64 11.26 -1.21
CA CYS A 198 13.77 11.55 -2.64
C CYS A 198 14.28 12.97 -2.94
N ILE A 199 14.20 13.90 -1.99
CA ILE A 199 14.63 15.30 -2.15
C ILE A 199 16.06 15.50 -1.62
N GLY A 200 16.50 14.74 -0.61
CA GLY A 200 17.82 14.79 0.01
C GLY A 200 18.81 13.85 -0.60
#